data_1138db6061e332758223bafbb3fabc93
#
_entry.id   1138db6061e332758223bafbb3fabc93
#
_cell.length_a   1.000
_cell.length_b   1.000
_cell.length_c   1.000
_cell.angle_alpha   90.00
_cell.angle_beta   90.00
_cell.angle_gamma   90.00
#
_symmetry.space_group_name_H-M   'P 1'
#
loop_
_entity.id
_entity.type
_entity.pdbx_description
1 polymer ?
#
loop_
_entity_poly.entity_id
_entity_poly.type
_entity_poly.pdbx_seq_one_letter_code
_entity_poly.pdbx_strand_id
1 'polypeptide(L)'
;DVPHIIQVIGRSNQFGLLGLFHDDQNPVNVDTTQNLTGLAIKRQDAIELLNQVPRWHRNLLGALGMRLHQAFTPKRIGHRPRLVAILHASEEYRHLSTTLIRRLQSLGEDVAVISDREDTRVTAKRSISLLDKHGNLRNPNEVRSEASSWATIERCVLDIQLDKNIEYLNEVLQDSDTILCCFDSNTSQETESLLFELSECHPAARKKISLVRILRGTQQVADPLKNMHSICRGDFKIHWDGFGQSCHTTRKSGIERIIRNLRGSSIGFALGGGAARGMAHLGVLSVLDEEGIPIDFLSGTSAGALTGIPYAAGYDSTWLIETFSQDLKPSKRYKFLPYGDAWYMIGKFRGGGWDDMLRTHLFDWTLEQLSIPFTSVTADLVAAEQVHRSGGDAASAILESINLPGVSPPICQNGRVLVDGGILNNVPADVLVTQGATFIVAVDVAAKIGHMFAGNDPTTPTDQMNTPNMFQTLGRVRAAQDRNIRKMGTQDTDFTIEPDVSAFQLTDFQNASAIAQQGVIATREALPQLRKLLKQLDPELFPYA
;
A
#
# COMPACT_ATOMS: atom_id res chain seq x y z
N ASP A 1 3.56 -16.31 17.84
CA ASP A 1 4.59 -15.47 17.19
C ASP A 1 4.41 -15.55 15.68
N VAL A 2 3.99 -14.46 15.07
CA VAL A 2 3.93 -14.36 13.61
C VAL A 2 5.37 -14.17 13.12
N PRO A 3 5.88 -15.02 12.21
CA PRO A 3 7.23 -14.88 11.72
C PRO A 3 7.38 -13.54 10.98
N HIS A 4 8.29 -12.69 11.45
CA HIS A 4 8.67 -11.47 10.75
C HIS A 4 9.52 -11.82 9.53
N ILE A 5 9.09 -11.39 8.34
CA ILE A 5 9.90 -11.49 7.12
C ILE A 5 10.98 -10.42 7.19
N ILE A 6 12.22 -10.86 7.48
CA ILE A 6 13.38 -9.96 7.56
C ILE A 6 13.85 -9.57 6.16
N GLN A 7 13.81 -10.48 5.20
CA GLN A 7 14.27 -10.24 3.83
C GLN A 7 13.67 -11.25 2.84
N VAL A 8 13.30 -10.80 1.65
CA VAL A 8 12.99 -11.65 0.50
C VAL A 8 14.23 -11.75 -0.38
N ILE A 9 14.69 -12.99 -0.64
CA ILE A 9 15.91 -13.25 -1.42
C ILE A 9 15.48 -13.77 -2.79
N GLY A 10 15.83 -13.04 -3.84
CA GLY A 10 15.55 -13.41 -5.23
C GLY A 10 16.69 -14.21 -5.90
N ARG A 11 16.53 -14.44 -7.19
CA ARG A 11 17.47 -15.17 -8.06
C ARG A 11 18.88 -14.57 -8.00
N SER A 12 19.90 -15.42 -8.05
CA SER A 12 21.34 -15.04 -7.96
C SER A 12 21.77 -14.43 -6.62
N ASN A 13 20.93 -14.46 -5.61
CA ASN A 13 21.30 -14.10 -4.24
C ASN A 13 21.72 -15.32 -3.43
N GLN A 14 22.37 -15.05 -2.31
CA GLN A 14 22.93 -16.08 -1.43
C GLN A 14 22.43 -15.90 0.01
N PHE A 15 22.23 -17.00 0.72
CA PHE A 15 21.87 -17.01 2.14
C PHE A 15 22.82 -17.88 2.95
N GLY A 16 22.77 -17.78 4.28
CA GLY A 16 23.68 -18.52 5.16
C GLY A 16 25.08 -17.91 5.31
N LEU A 17 25.32 -16.69 4.80
CA LEU A 17 26.63 -16.03 4.87
C LEU A 17 27.11 -15.78 6.29
N LEU A 18 26.22 -15.51 7.24
CA LEU A 18 26.58 -15.33 8.65
C LEU A 18 27.16 -16.60 9.24
N GLY A 19 26.67 -17.78 8.84
CA GLY A 19 27.20 -19.06 9.26
C GLY A 19 28.62 -19.37 8.78
N LEU A 20 29.20 -18.59 7.84
CA LEU A 20 30.60 -18.70 7.45
C LEU A 20 31.54 -18.10 8.51
N PHE A 21 31.10 -17.08 9.22
CA PHE A 21 31.91 -16.27 10.12
C PHE A 21 31.57 -16.48 11.61
N HIS A 22 30.47 -17.16 11.92
CA HIS A 22 30.00 -17.46 13.26
C HIS A 22 29.80 -18.95 13.47
N ASP A 23 30.14 -19.49 14.64
CA ASP A 23 29.97 -20.91 14.95
C ASP A 23 28.58 -21.29 15.45
N ASP A 24 27.73 -20.32 15.71
CA ASP A 24 26.35 -20.52 16.16
C ASP A 24 25.41 -20.91 15.01
N GLN A 25 24.29 -21.54 15.38
CA GLN A 25 23.22 -21.86 14.43
C GLN A 25 22.70 -20.58 13.75
N ASN A 26 22.30 -20.68 12.49
CA ASN A 26 21.71 -19.55 11.77
C ASN A 26 20.52 -18.97 12.57
N PRO A 27 20.56 -17.69 12.92
CA PRO A 27 19.52 -17.07 13.77
C PRO A 27 18.18 -16.86 13.05
N VAL A 28 18.09 -17.24 11.78
CA VAL A 28 16.90 -17.04 10.94
C VAL A 28 16.51 -18.33 10.22
N ASN A 29 15.22 -18.60 10.16
CA ASN A 29 14.66 -19.64 9.31
C ASN A 29 14.55 -19.14 7.88
N VAL A 30 14.78 -20.01 6.91
CA VAL A 30 14.65 -19.69 5.49
C VAL A 30 13.54 -20.56 4.92
N ASP A 31 12.41 -19.91 4.56
CA ASP A 31 11.28 -20.57 3.92
C ASP A 31 11.32 -20.29 2.42
N THR A 32 11.14 -21.33 1.62
CA THR A 32 11.06 -21.18 0.17
C THR A 32 9.61 -21.05 -0.28
N THR A 33 9.33 -20.03 -1.08
CA THR A 33 8.00 -19.80 -1.65
C THR A 33 7.80 -20.50 -3.01
N GLN A 34 8.85 -21.15 -3.51
CA GLN A 34 8.85 -21.90 -4.80
C GLN A 34 9.96 -22.96 -4.80
N ASN A 35 9.95 -23.86 -5.78
CA ASN A 35 11.04 -24.80 -5.98
C ASN A 35 12.35 -24.04 -6.24
N LEU A 36 13.34 -24.31 -5.40
CA LEU A 36 14.63 -23.63 -5.45
C LEU A 36 15.69 -24.61 -5.98
N THR A 37 16.36 -24.21 -7.05
CA THR A 37 17.58 -24.87 -7.52
C THR A 37 18.76 -23.96 -7.19
N GLY A 38 19.72 -24.46 -6.44
CA GLY A 38 20.87 -23.69 -6.00
C GLY A 38 22.12 -24.54 -5.81
N LEU A 39 23.27 -23.88 -5.71
CA LEU A 39 24.52 -24.50 -5.31
C LEU A 39 24.65 -24.41 -3.80
N ALA A 40 24.76 -25.56 -3.13
CA ALA A 40 25.09 -25.65 -1.72
C ALA A 40 26.60 -25.87 -1.60
N ILE A 41 27.27 -24.98 -0.88
CA ILE A 41 28.72 -25.08 -0.62
C ILE A 41 28.90 -25.36 0.88
N LYS A 42 29.68 -26.40 1.22
CA LYS A 42 30.01 -26.69 2.60
C LYS A 42 30.87 -25.55 3.18
N ARG A 43 30.71 -25.26 4.48
CA ARG A 43 31.44 -24.17 5.17
C ARG A 43 32.96 -24.25 4.95
N GLN A 44 33.57 -25.44 5.08
CA GLN A 44 35.00 -25.61 4.89
C GLN A 44 35.45 -25.26 3.48
N ASP A 45 34.73 -25.77 2.47
CA ASP A 45 35.01 -25.48 1.05
C ASP A 45 34.84 -24.00 0.74
N ALA A 46 33.82 -23.36 1.34
CA ALA A 46 33.58 -21.92 1.20
C ALA A 46 34.71 -21.06 1.82
N ILE A 47 35.24 -21.45 2.98
CA ILE A 47 36.40 -20.79 3.61
C ILE A 47 37.66 -20.97 2.76
N GLU A 48 37.86 -22.15 2.18
CA GLU A 48 39.00 -22.42 1.29
C GLU A 48 38.90 -21.56 0.02
N LEU A 49 37.73 -21.46 -0.61
CA LEU A 49 37.47 -20.58 -1.75
C LEU A 49 37.71 -19.10 -1.42
N LEU A 50 37.34 -18.65 -0.23
CA LEU A 50 37.63 -17.29 0.24
C LEU A 50 39.12 -16.99 0.25
N ASN A 51 39.93 -17.94 0.66
CA ASN A 51 41.39 -17.77 0.74
C ASN A 51 42.05 -17.87 -0.64
N GLN A 52 41.53 -18.68 -1.54
CA GLN A 52 42.13 -18.97 -2.85
C GLN A 52 41.67 -18.03 -3.96
N VAL A 53 40.46 -17.42 -3.86
CA VAL A 53 39.86 -16.61 -4.93
C VAL A 53 39.56 -15.18 -4.45
N PRO A 54 40.51 -14.23 -4.63
CA PRO A 54 40.37 -12.85 -4.13
C PRO A 54 39.13 -12.11 -4.67
N ARG A 55 38.69 -12.45 -5.88
CA ARG A 55 37.47 -11.86 -6.49
C ARG A 55 36.21 -12.35 -5.77
N TRP A 56 36.17 -13.59 -5.33
CA TRP A 56 35.04 -14.15 -4.57
C TRP A 56 34.97 -13.54 -3.17
N HIS A 57 36.12 -13.42 -2.51
CA HIS A 57 36.26 -12.71 -1.22
C HIS A 57 35.72 -11.28 -1.30
N ARG A 58 36.11 -10.50 -2.33
CA ARG A 58 35.67 -9.13 -2.54
C ARG A 58 34.14 -9.04 -2.79
N ASN A 59 33.59 -9.95 -3.60
CA ASN A 59 32.16 -10.00 -3.87
C ASN A 59 31.35 -10.35 -2.62
N LEU A 60 31.85 -11.26 -1.80
CA LEU A 60 31.21 -11.67 -0.56
C LEU A 60 31.23 -10.54 0.48
N LEU A 61 32.37 -9.86 0.66
CA LEU A 61 32.47 -8.67 1.51
C LEU A 61 31.58 -7.53 1.00
N GLY A 62 31.48 -7.34 -0.31
CA GLY A 62 30.56 -6.40 -0.94
C GLY A 62 29.10 -6.73 -0.64
N ALA A 63 28.72 -8.00 -0.72
CA ALA A 63 27.38 -8.46 -0.40
C ALA A 63 27.03 -8.30 1.10
N LEU A 64 27.99 -8.61 1.99
CA LEU A 64 27.84 -8.38 3.43
C LEU A 64 27.80 -6.89 3.77
N GLY A 65 28.68 -6.08 3.15
CA GLY A 65 28.67 -4.61 3.30
C GLY A 65 27.35 -3.99 2.87
N MET A 66 26.79 -4.42 1.75
CA MET A 66 25.46 -4.00 1.32
C MET A 66 24.37 -4.42 2.31
N ARG A 67 24.40 -5.65 2.83
CA ARG A 67 23.43 -6.12 3.83
C ARG A 67 23.52 -5.35 5.14
N LEU A 68 24.74 -5.08 5.62
CA LEU A 68 24.96 -4.23 6.79
C LEU A 68 24.47 -2.81 6.53
N HIS A 69 24.81 -2.23 5.37
CA HIS A 69 24.31 -0.92 5.00
C HIS A 69 22.77 -0.89 4.94
N GLN A 70 22.13 -1.92 4.41
CA GLN A 70 20.68 -2.07 4.38
C GLN A 70 20.06 -2.25 5.79
N ALA A 71 20.76 -2.95 6.70
CA ALA A 71 20.31 -3.11 8.08
C ALA A 71 20.43 -1.82 8.91
N PHE A 72 21.39 -0.95 8.58
CA PHE A 72 21.60 0.33 9.26
C PHE A 72 20.98 1.53 8.55
N THR A 73 20.64 1.40 7.27
CA THR A 73 19.82 2.36 6.53
C THR A 73 18.44 1.75 6.31
N PRO A 74 17.37 2.29 6.90
CA PRO A 74 16.03 1.75 6.78
C PRO A 74 15.40 2.01 5.40
N LYS A 75 16.19 1.99 4.33
CA LYS A 75 15.64 2.03 2.97
C LYS A 75 15.05 0.67 2.66
N ARG A 76 13.73 0.60 2.63
CA ARG A 76 12.98 -0.53 2.09
C ARG A 76 13.36 -0.67 0.62
N ILE A 77 14.10 -1.73 0.29
CA ILE A 77 14.41 -2.02 -1.12
C ILE A 77 13.20 -2.74 -1.67
N GLY A 78 12.48 -2.07 -2.55
CA GLY A 78 11.37 -2.68 -3.25
C GLY A 78 11.84 -3.87 -4.10
N HIS A 79 11.04 -4.93 -4.08
CA HIS A 79 11.26 -6.08 -4.93
C HIS A 79 11.11 -5.67 -6.39
N ARG A 80 12.14 -5.91 -7.22
CA ARG A 80 12.12 -5.69 -8.67
C ARG A 80 12.01 -7.04 -9.37
N PRO A 81 10.80 -7.50 -9.73
CA PRO A 81 10.61 -8.77 -10.42
C PRO A 81 11.31 -8.73 -11.78
N ARG A 82 12.06 -9.77 -12.10
CA ARG A 82 12.76 -9.87 -13.37
C ARG A 82 11.91 -10.53 -14.45
N LEU A 83 11.23 -11.63 -14.11
CA LEU A 83 10.29 -12.30 -15.00
C LEU A 83 8.86 -11.94 -14.60
N VAL A 84 8.22 -11.12 -15.43
CA VAL A 84 6.85 -10.64 -15.26
C VAL A 84 5.95 -11.33 -16.27
N ALA A 85 5.05 -12.16 -15.81
CA ALA A 85 4.02 -12.73 -16.68
C ALA A 85 2.78 -11.82 -16.71
N ILE A 86 2.21 -11.63 -17.88
CA ILE A 86 0.97 -10.89 -18.10
C ILE A 86 -0.02 -11.83 -18.77
N LEU A 87 -1.06 -12.20 -18.05
CA LEU A 87 -2.15 -13.04 -18.53
C LEU A 87 -3.33 -12.18 -18.94
N HIS A 88 -3.88 -12.40 -20.10
CA HIS A 88 -5.03 -11.67 -20.62
C HIS A 88 -6.25 -12.58 -20.74
N ALA A 89 -7.35 -12.20 -20.07
CA ALA A 89 -8.64 -12.89 -20.22
C ALA A 89 -9.34 -12.55 -21.54
N SER A 90 -8.95 -11.46 -22.20
CA SER A 90 -9.48 -11.03 -23.50
C SER A 90 -8.39 -10.45 -24.39
N GLU A 91 -8.49 -10.70 -25.71
CA GLU A 91 -7.62 -10.10 -26.73
C GLU A 91 -7.63 -8.56 -26.71
N GLU A 92 -8.74 -7.96 -26.33
CA GLU A 92 -8.93 -6.50 -26.29
C GLU A 92 -7.89 -5.80 -25.38
N TYR A 93 -7.44 -6.46 -24.30
CA TYR A 93 -6.52 -5.85 -23.33
C TYR A 93 -5.05 -6.18 -23.59
N ARG A 94 -4.73 -6.94 -24.61
CA ARG A 94 -3.33 -7.36 -24.85
C ARG A 94 -2.39 -6.22 -25.21
N HIS A 95 -2.91 -5.10 -25.70
CA HIS A 95 -2.10 -3.88 -25.88
C HIS A 95 -1.63 -3.25 -24.56
N LEU A 96 -2.17 -3.64 -23.38
CA LEU A 96 -1.62 -3.27 -22.08
C LEU A 96 -0.18 -3.74 -21.93
N SER A 97 0.14 -4.97 -22.38
CA SER A 97 1.52 -5.48 -22.38
C SER A 97 2.45 -4.56 -23.19
N THR A 98 2.01 -4.19 -24.39
CA THR A 98 2.77 -3.26 -25.25
C THR A 98 2.99 -1.90 -24.56
N THR A 99 1.96 -1.38 -23.90
CA THR A 99 2.03 -0.11 -23.17
C THR A 99 3.00 -0.19 -21.99
N LEU A 100 2.91 -1.26 -21.17
CA LEU A 100 3.81 -1.50 -20.05
C LEU A 100 5.27 -1.66 -20.51
N ILE A 101 5.51 -2.45 -21.57
CA ILE A 101 6.85 -2.66 -22.14
C ILE A 101 7.45 -1.33 -22.59
N ARG A 102 6.72 -0.55 -23.40
CA ARG A 102 7.18 0.75 -23.89
C ARG A 102 7.48 1.73 -22.76
N ARG A 103 6.63 1.71 -21.71
CA ARG A 103 6.83 2.58 -20.55
C ARG A 103 8.09 2.19 -19.78
N LEU A 104 8.32 0.90 -19.50
CA LEU A 104 9.55 0.41 -18.87
C LEU A 104 10.81 0.78 -19.69
N GLN A 105 10.75 0.62 -21.00
CA GLN A 105 11.84 1.02 -21.89
C GLN A 105 12.08 2.53 -21.87
N SER A 106 11.04 3.35 -21.81
CA SER A 106 11.18 4.81 -21.69
C SER A 106 11.83 5.25 -20.38
N LEU A 107 11.78 4.39 -19.36
CA LEU A 107 12.45 4.55 -18.07
C LEU A 107 13.85 3.90 -18.04
N GLY A 108 14.42 3.58 -19.23
CA GLY A 108 15.79 3.08 -19.38
C GLY A 108 15.97 1.58 -19.15
N GLU A 109 14.90 0.79 -18.91
CA GLU A 109 15.03 -0.65 -18.69
C GLU A 109 15.30 -1.42 -20.00
N ASP A 110 16.23 -2.38 -19.97
CA ASP A 110 16.40 -3.36 -21.05
C ASP A 110 15.38 -4.50 -20.88
N VAL A 111 14.37 -4.48 -21.76
CA VAL A 111 13.22 -5.40 -21.69
C VAL A 111 13.27 -6.39 -22.83
N ALA A 112 13.22 -7.69 -22.49
CA ALA A 112 12.98 -8.78 -23.45
C ALA A 112 11.52 -9.26 -23.36
N VAL A 113 11.03 -9.85 -24.45
CA VAL A 113 9.63 -10.28 -24.56
C VAL A 113 9.52 -11.72 -25.01
N ILE A 114 8.67 -12.48 -24.34
CA ILE A 114 8.21 -13.82 -24.76
C ILE A 114 6.70 -13.70 -24.98
N SER A 115 6.22 -13.90 -26.18
CA SER A 115 4.79 -13.75 -26.48
C SER A 115 4.33 -14.67 -27.60
N ASP A 116 3.06 -15.04 -27.58
CA ASP A 116 2.36 -15.70 -28.67
C ASP A 116 1.91 -14.71 -29.76
N ARG A 117 2.14 -13.38 -29.57
CA ARG A 117 1.80 -12.32 -30.53
C ARG A 117 3.02 -11.63 -31.12
N GLU A 118 2.92 -11.33 -32.42
CA GLU A 118 3.99 -10.65 -33.15
C GLU A 118 4.08 -9.16 -32.78
N ASP A 119 2.95 -8.47 -32.67
CA ASP A 119 2.89 -7.05 -32.32
C ASP A 119 3.50 -6.74 -30.95
N THR A 120 3.35 -7.63 -29.96
CA THR A 120 4.03 -7.49 -28.66
C THR A 120 5.52 -7.77 -28.80
N ARG A 121 5.92 -8.77 -29.59
CA ARG A 121 7.34 -9.13 -29.77
C ARG A 121 8.16 -8.06 -30.45
N VAL A 122 7.61 -7.37 -31.45
CA VAL A 122 8.32 -6.29 -32.17
C VAL A 122 8.57 -5.03 -31.31
N THR A 123 7.96 -4.94 -30.12
CA THR A 123 8.21 -3.82 -29.20
C THR A 123 9.59 -3.90 -28.52
N ALA A 124 10.20 -5.08 -28.50
CA ALA A 124 11.48 -5.30 -27.83
C ALA A 124 12.57 -5.75 -28.83
N LYS A 125 13.81 -5.36 -28.54
CA LYS A 125 14.98 -5.76 -29.35
C LYS A 125 15.25 -7.26 -29.26
N ARG A 126 14.84 -7.91 -28.17
CA ARG A 126 15.01 -9.34 -27.90
C ARG A 126 13.66 -9.95 -27.64
N SER A 127 13.26 -10.88 -28.50
CA SER A 127 11.96 -11.53 -28.35
C SER A 127 12.00 -12.99 -28.77
N ILE A 128 11.16 -13.80 -28.11
CA ILE A 128 10.93 -15.22 -28.42
C ILE A 128 9.44 -15.41 -28.69
N SER A 129 9.14 -16.21 -29.73
CA SER A 129 7.77 -16.64 -30.00
C SER A 129 7.41 -17.85 -29.13
N LEU A 130 6.21 -17.82 -28.54
CA LEU A 130 5.59 -18.99 -27.93
C LEU A 130 4.97 -19.92 -28.95
N LEU A 131 4.84 -19.47 -30.21
CA LEU A 131 4.30 -20.29 -31.30
C LEU A 131 5.42 -20.80 -32.23
N ASP A 132 5.25 -21.99 -32.72
CA ASP A 132 6.07 -22.57 -33.80
C ASP A 132 5.69 -21.96 -35.17
N LYS A 133 6.34 -22.42 -36.23
CA LYS A 133 6.09 -21.98 -37.61
C LYS A 133 4.68 -22.35 -38.12
N HIS A 134 3.99 -23.25 -37.45
CA HIS A 134 2.65 -23.72 -37.78
C HIS A 134 1.57 -23.11 -36.90
N GLY A 135 1.93 -22.21 -35.95
CA GLY A 135 1.02 -21.57 -35.03
C GLY A 135 0.66 -22.39 -33.78
N ASN A 136 1.36 -23.53 -33.54
CA ASN A 136 1.17 -24.33 -32.33
C ASN A 136 2.06 -23.82 -31.18
N LEU A 137 1.62 -24.04 -29.94
CA LEU A 137 2.42 -23.71 -28.76
C LEU A 137 3.70 -24.54 -28.72
N ARG A 138 4.83 -23.88 -28.53
CA ARG A 138 6.15 -24.53 -28.37
C ARG A 138 6.29 -25.15 -26.99
N ASN A 139 7.17 -26.15 -26.90
CA ASN A 139 7.50 -26.75 -25.61
C ASN A 139 8.10 -25.69 -24.66
N PRO A 140 7.57 -25.52 -23.41
CA PRO A 140 8.08 -24.56 -22.45
C PRO A 140 9.57 -24.68 -22.14
N ASN A 141 10.12 -25.91 -22.16
CA ASN A 141 11.55 -26.14 -21.91
C ASN A 141 12.45 -25.60 -23.03
N GLU A 142 11.99 -25.68 -24.29
CA GLU A 142 12.70 -25.07 -25.43
C GLU A 142 12.74 -23.55 -25.31
N VAL A 143 11.60 -22.93 -24.97
CA VAL A 143 11.49 -21.49 -24.74
C VAL A 143 12.42 -21.04 -23.61
N ARG A 144 12.47 -21.79 -22.51
CA ARG A 144 13.37 -21.52 -21.39
C ARG A 144 14.84 -21.63 -21.78
N SER A 145 15.19 -22.67 -22.54
CA SER A 145 16.56 -22.88 -23.03
C SER A 145 17.03 -21.70 -23.89
N GLU A 146 16.17 -21.21 -24.78
CA GLU A 146 16.46 -20.05 -25.62
C GLU A 146 16.57 -18.78 -24.79
N ALA A 147 15.66 -18.55 -23.83
CA ALA A 147 15.67 -17.41 -22.92
C ALA A 147 16.84 -17.45 -21.92
N SER A 148 17.49 -18.58 -21.70
CA SER A 148 18.63 -18.71 -20.77
C SER A 148 19.81 -17.82 -21.14
N SER A 149 19.97 -17.53 -22.44
CA SER A 149 20.98 -16.59 -22.97
C SER A 149 20.77 -15.14 -22.49
N TRP A 150 19.60 -14.80 -21.95
CA TRP A 150 19.21 -13.47 -21.47
C TRP A 150 19.56 -13.21 -20.00
N ALA A 151 20.55 -13.92 -19.46
CA ALA A 151 20.92 -13.83 -18.04
C ALA A 151 21.24 -12.40 -17.55
N THR A 152 21.62 -11.49 -18.44
CA THR A 152 22.00 -10.10 -18.14
C THR A 152 20.87 -9.08 -18.34
N ILE A 153 19.70 -9.48 -18.86
CA ILE A 153 18.58 -8.58 -19.12
C ILE A 153 17.94 -8.18 -17.79
N GLU A 154 17.60 -6.92 -17.62
CA GLU A 154 16.97 -6.40 -16.40
C GLU A 154 15.57 -6.97 -16.22
N ARG A 155 14.78 -7.07 -17.31
CA ARG A 155 13.40 -7.55 -17.25
C ARG A 155 13.04 -8.42 -18.46
N CYS A 156 12.31 -9.48 -18.20
CA CYS A 156 11.66 -10.29 -19.21
C CYS A 156 10.15 -10.28 -19.00
N VAL A 157 9.40 -9.92 -20.03
CA VAL A 157 7.93 -9.93 -20.01
C VAL A 157 7.44 -11.14 -20.80
N LEU A 158 6.68 -12.01 -20.12
CA LEU A 158 5.94 -13.10 -20.71
C LEU A 158 4.49 -12.63 -20.93
N ASP A 159 4.07 -12.48 -22.16
CA ASP A 159 2.74 -12.03 -22.57
C ASP A 159 1.98 -13.16 -23.21
N ILE A 160 0.89 -13.63 -22.57
CA ILE A 160 0.14 -14.81 -23.00
C ILE A 160 -1.35 -14.68 -22.66
N GLN A 161 -2.20 -15.29 -23.47
CA GLN A 161 -3.64 -15.35 -23.22
C GLN A 161 -4.00 -16.44 -22.21
N LEU A 162 -4.99 -16.16 -21.36
CA LEU A 162 -5.41 -17.02 -20.25
C LEU A 162 -6.20 -18.27 -20.71
N ASP A 163 -6.73 -18.28 -21.94
CA ASP A 163 -7.51 -19.38 -22.53
C ASP A 163 -6.68 -20.62 -22.90
N LYS A 164 -5.39 -20.58 -22.67
CA LYS A 164 -4.50 -21.72 -22.95
C LYS A 164 -4.70 -22.84 -21.93
N ASN A 165 -4.30 -24.08 -22.32
CA ASN A 165 -4.35 -25.22 -21.42
C ASN A 165 -3.64 -24.91 -20.10
N ILE A 166 -4.29 -25.23 -18.96
CA ILE A 166 -3.82 -24.93 -17.61
C ILE A 166 -2.46 -25.57 -17.31
N GLU A 167 -2.22 -26.79 -17.84
CA GLU A 167 -0.93 -27.49 -17.68
C GLU A 167 0.20 -26.70 -18.36
N TYR A 168 -0.05 -26.20 -19.57
CA TYR A 168 0.88 -25.37 -20.30
C TYR A 168 1.16 -24.06 -19.56
N LEU A 169 0.11 -23.37 -19.08
CA LEU A 169 0.25 -22.16 -18.29
C LEU A 169 1.07 -22.41 -17.03
N ASN A 170 0.79 -23.51 -16.33
CA ASN A 170 1.52 -23.89 -15.12
C ASN A 170 3.03 -24.05 -15.39
N GLU A 171 3.39 -24.75 -16.47
CA GLU A 171 4.79 -24.92 -16.84
C GLU A 171 5.46 -23.60 -17.25
N VAL A 172 4.82 -22.78 -18.08
CA VAL A 172 5.39 -21.52 -18.58
C VAL A 172 5.54 -20.47 -17.47
N LEU A 173 4.60 -20.44 -16.51
CA LEU A 173 4.58 -19.48 -15.41
C LEU A 173 5.48 -19.85 -14.23
N GLN A 174 6.02 -21.06 -14.20
CA GLN A 174 6.77 -21.62 -13.07
C GLN A 174 7.89 -20.68 -12.56
N ASP A 175 8.64 -20.07 -13.49
CA ASP A 175 9.78 -19.20 -13.17
C ASP A 175 9.40 -17.72 -12.98
N SER A 176 8.13 -17.36 -13.14
CA SER A 176 7.68 -15.98 -13.03
C SER A 176 7.84 -15.46 -11.60
N ASP A 177 8.40 -14.26 -11.45
CA ASP A 177 8.53 -13.58 -10.16
C ASP A 177 7.19 -12.92 -9.75
N THR A 178 6.43 -12.46 -10.75
CA THR A 178 5.08 -11.90 -10.58
C THR A 178 4.22 -12.24 -11.79
N ILE A 179 2.92 -12.39 -11.56
CA ILE A 179 1.92 -12.73 -12.57
C ILE A 179 0.82 -11.67 -12.49
N LEU A 180 0.67 -10.87 -13.55
CA LEU A 180 -0.39 -9.87 -13.70
C LEU A 180 -1.53 -10.49 -14.51
N CYS A 181 -2.73 -10.59 -13.94
CA CYS A 181 -3.89 -11.14 -14.64
C CYS A 181 -4.88 -10.03 -14.99
N CYS A 182 -5.02 -9.74 -16.29
CA CYS A 182 -5.82 -8.65 -16.85
C CYS A 182 -7.21 -9.13 -17.26
N PHE A 183 -8.26 -8.57 -16.68
CA PHE A 183 -9.66 -8.90 -16.95
C PHE A 183 -10.60 -7.74 -16.62
N ASP A 184 -11.84 -7.81 -17.09
CA ASP A 184 -12.92 -6.87 -16.78
C ASP A 184 -14.13 -7.58 -16.15
N SER A 185 -15.23 -6.84 -15.94
CA SER A 185 -16.48 -7.37 -15.42
C SER A 185 -17.07 -8.51 -16.27
N ASN A 186 -16.90 -8.47 -17.60
CA ASN A 186 -17.47 -9.49 -18.48
C ASN A 186 -16.72 -10.82 -18.40
N THR A 187 -15.41 -10.79 -18.11
CA THR A 187 -14.54 -11.96 -18.04
C THR A 187 -14.20 -12.37 -16.60
N SER A 188 -14.71 -11.65 -15.59
CA SER A 188 -14.32 -11.81 -14.18
C SER A 188 -14.61 -13.20 -13.63
N GLN A 189 -15.78 -13.77 -13.90
CA GLN A 189 -16.20 -15.07 -13.35
C GLN A 189 -15.38 -16.24 -13.94
N GLU A 190 -15.13 -16.21 -15.24
CA GLU A 190 -14.29 -17.21 -15.91
C GLU A 190 -12.85 -17.10 -15.44
N THR A 191 -12.32 -15.89 -15.35
CA THR A 191 -10.98 -15.60 -14.84
C THR A 191 -10.80 -16.08 -13.40
N GLU A 192 -11.79 -15.86 -12.54
CA GLU A 192 -11.79 -16.33 -11.14
C GLU A 192 -11.63 -17.85 -11.09
N SER A 193 -12.42 -18.58 -11.89
CA SER A 193 -12.36 -20.04 -11.96
C SER A 193 -11.00 -20.56 -12.42
N LEU A 194 -10.44 -19.99 -13.49
CA LEU A 194 -9.14 -20.37 -14.05
C LEU A 194 -7.97 -20.06 -13.08
N LEU A 195 -8.01 -18.92 -12.40
CA LEU A 195 -6.98 -18.56 -11.41
C LEU A 195 -7.04 -19.45 -10.17
N PHE A 196 -8.24 -19.88 -9.77
CA PHE A 196 -8.40 -20.89 -8.72
C PHE A 196 -7.74 -22.21 -9.12
N GLU A 197 -8.06 -22.74 -10.29
CA GLU A 197 -7.49 -23.97 -10.82
C GLU A 197 -5.95 -23.86 -10.93
N LEU A 198 -5.44 -22.76 -11.49
CA LEU A 198 -4.00 -22.50 -11.54
C LEU A 198 -3.37 -22.47 -10.14
N SER A 199 -4.05 -21.90 -9.15
CA SER A 199 -3.56 -21.83 -7.78
C SER A 199 -3.56 -23.18 -7.05
N GLU A 200 -4.43 -24.09 -7.43
CA GLU A 200 -4.45 -25.46 -6.91
C GLU A 200 -3.34 -26.32 -7.53
N CYS A 201 -3.16 -26.21 -8.84
CA CYS A 201 -2.08 -26.90 -9.55
C CYS A 201 -0.69 -26.37 -9.14
N HIS A 202 -0.60 -25.10 -8.79
CA HIS A 202 0.66 -24.44 -8.45
C HIS A 202 0.55 -23.53 -7.22
N PRO A 203 0.60 -24.09 -6.00
CA PRO A 203 0.42 -23.30 -4.76
C PRO A 203 1.38 -22.12 -4.61
N ALA A 204 2.59 -22.21 -5.17
CA ALA A 204 3.55 -21.09 -5.17
C ALA A 204 3.09 -19.90 -6.02
N ALA A 205 2.18 -20.09 -6.98
CA ALA A 205 1.62 -19.00 -7.78
C ALA A 205 0.73 -18.07 -6.96
N ARG A 206 0.06 -18.55 -5.90
CA ARG A 206 -0.84 -17.77 -5.04
C ARG A 206 -0.24 -16.44 -4.58
N LYS A 207 1.02 -16.45 -4.15
CA LYS A 207 1.72 -15.24 -3.67
C LYS A 207 2.37 -14.41 -4.79
N LYS A 208 2.23 -14.80 -6.05
CA LYS A 208 2.80 -14.12 -7.22
C LYS A 208 1.73 -13.45 -8.07
N ILE A 209 0.46 -13.88 -7.95
CA ILE A 209 -0.65 -13.36 -8.75
C ILE A 209 -1.06 -11.99 -8.23
N SER A 210 -1.15 -11.02 -9.14
CA SER A 210 -1.77 -9.72 -8.93
C SER A 210 -2.87 -9.52 -9.97
N LEU A 211 -4.03 -9.12 -9.51
CA LEU A 211 -5.17 -8.80 -10.37
C LEU A 211 -4.96 -7.45 -11.04
N VAL A 212 -5.33 -7.35 -12.30
CA VAL A 212 -5.38 -6.10 -13.06
C VAL A 212 -6.80 -5.97 -13.61
N ARG A 213 -7.63 -5.25 -12.88
CA ARG A 213 -9.04 -5.09 -13.21
C ARG A 213 -9.27 -3.87 -14.08
N ILE A 214 -9.91 -4.08 -15.23
CA ILE A 214 -10.18 -3.05 -16.21
C ILE A 214 -11.56 -2.45 -15.91
N LEU A 215 -11.61 -1.17 -15.58
CA LEU A 215 -12.83 -0.41 -15.33
C LEU A 215 -13.21 0.36 -16.59
N ARG A 216 -14.42 0.10 -17.13
CA ARG A 216 -14.89 0.70 -18.38
C ARG A 216 -15.80 1.90 -18.14
N GLY A 217 -15.68 2.89 -18.99
CA GLY A 217 -16.58 4.05 -19.04
C GLY A 217 -16.65 4.81 -17.73
N THR A 218 -17.84 4.93 -17.15
CA THR A 218 -18.10 5.67 -15.90
C THR A 218 -17.96 4.84 -14.64
N GLN A 219 -17.52 3.57 -14.73
CA GLN A 219 -17.36 2.70 -13.58
C GLN A 219 -16.33 3.30 -12.61
N GLN A 220 -16.76 3.57 -11.36
CA GLN A 220 -15.93 4.22 -10.34
C GLN A 220 -15.12 3.22 -9.53
N VAL A 221 -15.71 2.09 -9.19
CA VAL A 221 -15.08 1.00 -8.45
C VAL A 221 -15.18 -0.32 -9.20
N ALA A 222 -14.30 -1.26 -8.89
CA ALA A 222 -14.31 -2.57 -9.52
C ALA A 222 -15.47 -3.43 -9.00
N ASP A 223 -15.89 -4.45 -9.76
CA ASP A 223 -16.91 -5.40 -9.31
C ASP A 223 -16.42 -6.22 -8.12
N PRO A 224 -17.32 -6.66 -7.22
CA PRO A 224 -16.93 -7.50 -6.10
C PRO A 224 -16.45 -8.88 -6.59
N LEU A 225 -15.35 -9.37 -6.01
CA LEU A 225 -14.82 -10.72 -6.24
C LEU A 225 -14.96 -11.53 -4.95
N LYS A 226 -15.56 -12.72 -5.04
CA LYS A 226 -15.96 -13.47 -3.83
C LYS A 226 -14.79 -14.14 -3.10
N ASN A 227 -13.77 -14.64 -3.82
CA ASN A 227 -12.76 -15.53 -3.22
C ASN A 227 -11.31 -15.24 -3.61
N MET A 228 -11.05 -14.22 -4.43
CA MET A 228 -9.73 -13.98 -5.03
C MET A 228 -8.67 -13.41 -4.09
N HIS A 229 -9.10 -12.69 -3.02
CA HIS A 229 -8.14 -12.00 -2.14
C HIS A 229 -7.22 -12.96 -1.37
N SER A 230 -7.65 -14.20 -1.13
CA SER A 230 -6.85 -15.22 -0.44
C SER A 230 -5.69 -15.76 -1.27
N ILE A 231 -5.77 -15.64 -2.60
CA ILE A 231 -4.78 -16.18 -3.55
C ILE A 231 -3.95 -15.12 -4.25
N CYS A 232 -4.30 -13.84 -4.11
CA CYS A 232 -3.65 -12.74 -4.80
C CYS A 232 -2.78 -11.89 -3.87
N ARG A 233 -1.64 -11.42 -4.41
CA ARG A 233 -0.72 -10.51 -3.72
C ARG A 233 -1.12 -9.05 -3.86
N GLY A 234 -1.71 -8.67 -4.99
CA GLY A 234 -2.05 -7.29 -5.33
C GLY A 234 -3.31 -7.20 -6.16
N ASP A 235 -3.89 -6.01 -6.23
CA ASP A 235 -5.10 -5.72 -6.97
C ASP A 235 -5.01 -4.30 -7.56
N PHE A 236 -4.74 -4.23 -8.86
CA PHE A 236 -4.61 -2.99 -9.62
C PHE A 236 -5.91 -2.72 -10.37
N LYS A 237 -6.37 -1.47 -10.38
CA LYS A 237 -7.52 -1.01 -11.17
C LYS A 237 -7.03 -0.06 -12.25
N ILE A 238 -7.42 -0.31 -13.49
CA ILE A 238 -7.09 0.52 -14.65
C ILE A 238 -8.38 1.06 -15.23
N HIS A 239 -8.54 2.38 -15.22
CA HIS A 239 -9.65 3.03 -15.93
C HIS A 239 -9.32 3.07 -17.43
N TRP A 240 -10.22 2.51 -18.22
CA TRP A 240 -10.05 2.31 -19.66
C TRP A 240 -11.10 3.12 -20.44
N ASP A 241 -10.66 4.02 -21.30
CA ASP A 241 -11.52 4.88 -22.12
C ASP A 241 -11.82 4.34 -23.53
N GLY A 242 -11.32 3.14 -23.85
CA GLY A 242 -11.48 2.50 -25.16
C GLY A 242 -10.50 2.97 -26.24
N PHE A 243 -9.71 4.01 -26.00
CA PHE A 243 -8.73 4.56 -26.96
C PHE A 243 -7.27 4.23 -26.64
N GLY A 244 -7.04 3.39 -25.65
CA GLY A 244 -5.67 3.00 -25.27
C GLY A 244 -4.93 4.04 -24.45
N GLN A 245 -5.56 5.12 -24.07
CA GLN A 245 -5.01 6.11 -23.15
C GLN A 245 -5.55 5.84 -21.74
N SER A 246 -4.65 5.56 -20.81
CA SER A 246 -5.03 5.57 -19.40
C SER A 246 -5.36 7.00 -18.98
N CYS A 247 -6.43 7.18 -18.21
CA CYS A 247 -6.80 8.48 -17.68
C CYS A 247 -5.61 9.09 -16.90
N HIS A 248 -5.20 10.29 -17.29
CA HIS A 248 -3.99 10.96 -16.80
C HIS A 248 -4.09 11.51 -15.36
N THR A 249 -5.19 11.30 -14.66
CA THR A 249 -5.24 11.68 -13.24
C THR A 249 -4.46 10.68 -12.41
N THR A 250 -3.63 11.14 -11.48
CA THR A 250 -2.80 10.34 -10.59
C THR A 250 -3.57 9.23 -9.87
N ARG A 251 -4.84 9.48 -9.52
CA ARG A 251 -5.76 8.53 -8.90
C ARG A 251 -6.19 7.38 -9.81
N LYS A 252 -6.31 7.63 -11.12
CA LYS A 252 -6.85 6.68 -12.11
C LYS A 252 -5.79 5.98 -12.94
N SER A 253 -4.53 6.33 -12.75
CA SER A 253 -3.40 5.79 -13.52
C SER A 253 -2.92 4.44 -12.95
N GLY A 254 -3.73 3.40 -13.09
CA GLY A 254 -3.38 2.05 -12.66
C GLY A 254 -2.13 1.49 -13.34
N ILE A 255 -1.85 1.88 -14.60
CA ILE A 255 -0.62 1.49 -15.32
C ILE A 255 0.62 2.02 -14.62
N GLU A 256 0.67 3.30 -14.28
CA GLU A 256 1.82 3.88 -13.56
C GLU A 256 1.99 3.25 -12.16
N ARG A 257 0.90 2.82 -11.50
CA ARG A 257 0.98 2.07 -10.25
C ARG A 257 1.63 0.70 -10.45
N ILE A 258 1.28 -0.02 -11.53
CA ILE A 258 1.94 -1.27 -11.90
C ILE A 258 3.43 -1.02 -12.17
N ILE A 259 3.77 0.02 -12.94
CA ILE A 259 5.17 0.39 -13.24
C ILE A 259 5.96 0.65 -11.95
N ARG A 260 5.43 1.47 -11.01
CA ARG A 260 6.09 1.73 -9.72
C ARG A 260 6.25 0.45 -8.91
N ASN A 261 5.25 -0.41 -8.89
CA ASN A 261 5.34 -1.71 -8.21
C ASN A 261 6.44 -2.59 -8.81
N LEU A 262 6.49 -2.72 -10.14
CA LEU A 262 7.52 -3.48 -10.85
C LEU A 262 8.94 -2.90 -10.64
N ARG A 263 9.07 -1.59 -10.48
CA ARG A 263 10.34 -0.91 -10.20
C ARG A 263 10.71 -0.89 -8.72
N GLY A 264 9.84 -1.39 -7.86
CA GLY A 264 10.05 -1.38 -6.41
C GLY A 264 10.06 0.04 -5.82
N SER A 265 9.25 0.93 -6.36
CA SER A 265 9.16 2.36 -6.00
C SER A 265 7.73 2.77 -5.61
N SER A 266 6.98 1.85 -4.99
CA SER A 266 5.60 2.06 -4.56
C SER A 266 5.53 3.03 -3.37
N ILE A 267 4.58 3.98 -3.42
CA ILE A 267 4.41 5.04 -2.43
C ILE A 267 3.13 4.81 -1.63
N GLY A 268 3.27 4.79 -0.31
CA GLY A 268 2.16 4.67 0.63
C GLY A 268 1.96 5.93 1.47
N PHE A 269 0.70 6.27 1.77
CA PHE A 269 0.35 7.36 2.69
C PHE A 269 -0.42 6.82 3.88
N ALA A 270 0.09 7.10 5.10
CA ALA A 270 -0.56 6.77 6.37
C ALA A 270 -1.28 8.00 6.91
N LEU A 271 -2.62 7.93 7.00
CA LEU A 271 -3.48 9.02 7.44
C LEU A 271 -3.84 8.83 8.92
N GLY A 272 -3.38 9.74 9.76
CA GLY A 272 -3.57 9.64 11.21
C GLY A 272 -4.98 9.97 11.68
N GLY A 273 -5.33 9.50 12.90
CA GLY A 273 -6.56 9.86 13.60
C GLY A 273 -6.51 11.27 14.16
N GLY A 274 -7.67 11.96 14.19
CA GLY A 274 -7.74 13.33 14.67
C GLY A 274 -9.15 13.93 14.74
N ALA A 275 -10.20 13.12 14.61
CA ALA A 275 -11.59 13.55 14.53
C ALA A 275 -11.78 14.66 13.47
N ALA A 276 -12.38 15.82 13.78
CA ALA A 276 -12.57 16.92 12.81
C ALA A 276 -11.26 17.44 12.20
N ARG A 277 -10.15 17.37 12.93
CA ARG A 277 -8.81 17.78 12.43
C ARG A 277 -8.36 16.95 11.21
N GLY A 278 -8.89 15.73 11.06
CA GLY A 278 -8.64 14.88 9.91
C GLY A 278 -9.12 15.45 8.57
N MET A 279 -9.95 16.51 8.58
CA MET A 279 -10.27 17.23 7.33
C MET A 279 -9.01 17.82 6.68
N ALA A 280 -7.91 18.00 7.41
CA ALA A 280 -6.62 18.40 6.86
C ALA A 280 -6.05 17.36 5.89
N HIS A 281 -6.37 16.08 6.05
CA HIS A 281 -5.98 15.04 5.08
C HIS A 281 -6.49 15.34 3.68
N LEU A 282 -7.71 15.85 3.54
CA LEU A 282 -8.28 16.20 2.25
C LEU A 282 -7.51 17.35 1.58
N GLY A 283 -7.03 18.32 2.37
CA GLY A 283 -6.14 19.37 1.86
C GLY A 283 -4.77 18.84 1.43
N VAL A 284 -4.21 17.87 2.16
CA VAL A 284 -2.98 17.17 1.76
C VAL A 284 -3.20 16.43 0.44
N LEU A 285 -4.24 15.60 0.36
CA LEU A 285 -4.56 14.80 -0.82
C LEU A 285 -4.85 15.66 -2.06
N SER A 286 -5.50 16.83 -1.88
CA SER A 286 -5.76 17.79 -2.95
C SER A 286 -4.45 18.32 -3.57
N VAL A 287 -3.48 18.70 -2.74
CA VAL A 287 -2.17 19.18 -3.25
C VAL A 287 -1.38 18.05 -3.91
N LEU A 288 -1.43 16.84 -3.37
CA LEU A 288 -0.78 15.69 -4.01
C LEU A 288 -1.36 15.41 -5.40
N ASP A 289 -2.69 15.55 -5.56
CA ASP A 289 -3.33 15.42 -6.88
C ASP A 289 -2.93 16.55 -7.84
N GLU A 290 -2.94 17.81 -7.38
CA GLU A 290 -2.53 18.98 -8.17
C GLU A 290 -1.08 18.85 -8.67
N GLU A 291 -0.19 18.38 -7.81
CA GLU A 291 1.24 18.28 -8.05
C GLU A 291 1.68 16.96 -8.71
N GLY A 292 0.72 16.08 -8.98
CA GLY A 292 0.98 14.80 -9.63
C GLY A 292 1.78 13.81 -8.78
N ILE A 293 1.78 13.96 -7.44
CA ILE A 293 2.45 13.01 -6.54
C ILE A 293 1.60 11.74 -6.44
N PRO A 294 2.14 10.57 -6.82
CA PRO A 294 1.35 9.35 -6.86
C PRO A 294 1.10 8.76 -5.48
N ILE A 295 -0.04 8.07 -5.35
CA ILE A 295 -0.44 7.31 -4.17
C ILE A 295 -0.73 5.88 -4.62
N ASP A 296 0.07 4.92 -4.15
CA ASP A 296 -0.11 3.51 -4.49
C ASP A 296 -0.91 2.74 -3.44
N PHE A 297 -0.72 3.10 -2.17
CA PHE A 297 -1.40 2.50 -1.02
C PHE A 297 -1.83 3.58 -0.04
N LEU A 298 -2.95 3.34 0.62
CA LEU A 298 -3.43 4.16 1.73
C LEU A 298 -3.68 3.29 2.96
N SER A 299 -3.32 3.81 4.11
CA SER A 299 -3.77 3.30 5.40
C SER A 299 -4.35 4.44 6.21
N GLY A 300 -5.28 4.13 7.12
CA GLY A 300 -5.88 5.19 7.92
C GLY A 300 -6.48 4.68 9.22
N THR A 301 -6.39 5.52 10.24
CA THR A 301 -7.02 5.31 11.53
C THR A 301 -8.02 6.43 11.79
N SER A 302 -9.22 6.09 12.29
CA SER A 302 -10.22 7.08 12.70
C SER A 302 -10.54 8.08 11.58
N ALA A 303 -10.24 9.36 11.78
CA ALA A 303 -10.41 10.40 10.76
C ALA A 303 -9.64 10.11 9.46
N GLY A 304 -8.52 9.39 9.52
CA GLY A 304 -7.79 8.94 8.34
C GLY A 304 -8.58 7.91 7.52
N ALA A 305 -9.32 7.01 8.17
CA ALA A 305 -10.24 6.10 7.49
C ALA A 305 -11.46 6.84 6.92
N LEU A 306 -12.03 7.78 7.70
CA LEU A 306 -13.18 8.60 7.29
C LEU A 306 -12.91 9.41 6.01
N THR A 307 -11.74 9.98 5.88
CA THR A 307 -11.37 10.81 4.72
C THR A 307 -10.72 9.99 3.60
N GLY A 308 -9.90 9.00 3.96
CA GLY A 308 -9.12 8.24 3.01
C GLY A 308 -9.91 7.20 2.22
N ILE A 309 -10.90 6.52 2.81
CA ILE A 309 -11.71 5.51 2.11
C ILE A 309 -12.55 6.13 0.99
N PRO A 310 -13.31 7.23 1.19
CA PRO A 310 -14.02 7.87 0.08
C PRO A 310 -13.06 8.42 -0.99
N TYR A 311 -11.92 8.97 -0.60
CA TYR A 311 -10.90 9.38 -1.55
C TYR A 311 -10.36 8.19 -2.37
N ALA A 312 -10.08 7.06 -1.73
CA ALA A 312 -9.64 5.84 -2.40
C ALA A 312 -10.71 5.25 -3.33
N ALA A 313 -11.99 5.51 -3.07
CA ALA A 313 -13.11 5.19 -3.95
C ALA A 313 -13.19 6.10 -5.18
N GLY A 314 -12.39 7.18 -5.24
CA GLY A 314 -12.30 8.07 -6.40
C GLY A 314 -13.05 9.39 -6.26
N TYR A 315 -13.58 9.70 -5.07
CA TYR A 315 -14.19 11.01 -4.82
C TYR A 315 -13.14 12.11 -4.79
N ASP A 316 -13.50 13.26 -5.34
CA ASP A 316 -12.65 14.45 -5.33
C ASP A 316 -12.49 15.04 -3.93
N SER A 317 -11.28 15.50 -3.57
CA SER A 317 -10.99 16.03 -2.23
C SER A 317 -11.82 17.28 -1.92
N THR A 318 -12.02 18.17 -2.91
CA THR A 318 -12.81 19.39 -2.74
C THR A 318 -14.28 19.05 -2.49
N TRP A 319 -14.80 18.11 -3.27
CA TRP A 319 -16.17 17.60 -3.08
C TRP A 319 -16.35 16.96 -1.69
N LEU A 320 -15.37 16.19 -1.22
CA LEU A 320 -15.40 15.58 0.12
C LEU A 320 -15.40 16.63 1.23
N ILE A 321 -14.61 17.72 1.09
CA ILE A 321 -14.58 18.81 2.05
C ILE A 321 -15.96 19.47 2.16
N GLU A 322 -16.59 19.76 1.02
CA GLU A 322 -17.92 20.37 0.98
C GLU A 322 -18.98 19.44 1.58
N THR A 323 -18.96 18.17 1.18
CA THR A 323 -19.91 17.14 1.63
C THR A 323 -19.81 16.94 3.14
N PHE A 324 -18.63 16.70 3.69
CA PHE A 324 -18.47 16.52 5.13
C PHE A 324 -18.81 17.80 5.92
N SER A 325 -18.52 18.98 5.37
CA SER A 325 -18.91 20.25 5.99
C SER A 325 -20.43 20.40 6.09
N GLN A 326 -21.18 19.86 5.13
CA GLN A 326 -22.65 19.89 5.13
C GLN A 326 -23.26 18.78 5.99
N ASP A 327 -22.80 17.53 5.80
CA ASP A 327 -23.37 16.34 6.44
C ASP A 327 -23.07 16.26 7.95
N LEU A 328 -21.97 16.87 8.38
CA LEU A 328 -21.55 16.90 9.78
C LEU A 328 -21.87 18.23 10.48
N LYS A 329 -22.65 19.10 9.84
CA LYS A 329 -23.06 20.37 10.41
C LYS A 329 -24.15 20.16 11.46
N PRO A 330 -23.96 20.61 12.72
CA PRO A 330 -24.96 20.52 13.76
C PRO A 330 -26.24 21.26 13.40
N SER A 331 -27.38 20.66 13.65
CA SER A 331 -28.67 21.34 13.48
C SER A 331 -28.79 22.54 14.43
N LYS A 332 -29.62 23.51 14.06
CA LYS A 332 -29.81 24.75 14.85
C LYS A 332 -30.14 24.48 16.32
N ARG A 333 -30.81 23.37 16.65
CA ARG A 333 -31.17 23.00 18.05
C ARG A 333 -29.95 22.76 18.93
N TYR A 334 -28.89 22.16 18.39
CA TYR A 334 -27.66 21.90 19.15
C TYR A 334 -26.82 23.17 19.39
N LYS A 335 -26.92 24.18 18.50
CA LYS A 335 -26.16 25.42 18.62
C LYS A 335 -26.48 26.24 19.87
N PHE A 336 -27.67 26.02 20.45
CA PHE A 336 -28.11 26.71 21.68
C PHE A 336 -27.73 25.93 22.96
N LEU A 337 -27.17 24.73 22.86
CA LEU A 337 -26.77 23.93 24.02
C LEU A 337 -25.30 24.16 24.35
N PRO A 338 -24.93 24.24 25.64
CA PRO A 338 -23.54 24.18 26.06
C PRO A 338 -22.92 22.87 25.51
N TYR A 339 -21.76 22.97 24.84
CA TYR A 339 -21.11 21.82 24.16
C TYR A 339 -22.00 21.16 23.10
N GLY A 340 -22.86 21.92 22.42
CA GLY A 340 -23.87 21.41 21.49
C GLY A 340 -23.27 20.58 20.35
N ASP A 341 -22.09 20.93 19.83
CA ASP A 341 -21.39 20.17 18.80
C ASP A 341 -20.98 18.77 19.30
N ALA A 342 -20.53 18.67 20.55
CA ALA A 342 -20.21 17.37 21.15
C ALA A 342 -21.47 16.51 21.32
N TRP A 343 -22.59 17.09 21.80
CA TRP A 343 -23.85 16.39 21.93
C TRP A 343 -24.42 15.94 20.57
N TYR A 344 -24.27 16.76 19.54
CA TYR A 344 -24.66 16.38 18.18
C TYR A 344 -23.86 15.16 17.69
N MET A 345 -22.53 15.16 17.87
CA MET A 345 -21.67 14.07 17.49
C MET A 345 -22.02 12.78 18.24
N ILE A 346 -22.22 12.86 19.56
CA ILE A 346 -22.65 11.71 20.38
C ILE A 346 -24.00 11.17 19.87
N GLY A 347 -24.96 12.06 19.57
CA GLY A 347 -26.26 11.68 19.02
C GLY A 347 -26.14 11.00 17.67
N LYS A 348 -25.25 11.48 16.79
CA LYS A 348 -24.99 10.89 15.47
C LYS A 348 -24.34 9.50 15.58
N PHE A 349 -23.41 9.30 16.53
CA PHE A 349 -22.82 8.00 16.80
C PHE A 349 -23.84 7.00 17.34
N ARG A 350 -24.69 7.39 18.30
CA ARG A 350 -25.64 6.49 18.96
C ARG A 350 -26.90 6.25 18.13
N GLY A 351 -27.26 7.16 17.24
CA GLY A 351 -28.48 7.10 16.41
C GLY A 351 -28.31 6.48 15.03
N GLY A 352 -27.15 5.91 14.69
CA GLY A 352 -26.89 5.34 13.35
C GLY A 352 -26.67 6.37 12.23
N GLY A 353 -26.69 7.66 12.54
CA GLY A 353 -26.59 8.71 11.52
C GLY A 353 -25.24 8.77 10.79
N TRP A 354 -24.21 8.07 11.27
CA TRP A 354 -22.96 7.86 10.56
C TRP A 354 -23.11 6.82 9.44
N ASP A 355 -23.77 5.68 9.74
CA ASP A 355 -23.97 4.62 8.76
C ASP A 355 -24.80 5.10 7.57
N ASP A 356 -25.93 5.76 7.84
CA ASP A 356 -26.80 6.33 6.80
C ASP A 356 -26.04 7.33 5.91
N MET A 357 -25.26 8.23 6.50
CA MET A 357 -24.45 9.20 5.78
C MET A 357 -23.39 8.51 4.89
N LEU A 358 -22.64 7.56 5.43
CA LEU A 358 -21.59 6.89 4.70
C LEU A 358 -22.15 6.05 3.55
N ARG A 359 -23.27 5.34 3.76
CA ARG A 359 -23.91 4.53 2.71
C ARG A 359 -24.55 5.36 1.61
N THR A 360 -24.92 6.61 1.87
CA THR A 360 -25.37 7.54 0.82
C THR A 360 -24.30 7.74 -0.25
N HIS A 361 -23.01 7.64 0.12
CA HIS A 361 -21.89 7.91 -0.79
C HIS A 361 -21.10 6.64 -1.14
N LEU A 362 -20.96 5.69 -0.21
CA LEU A 362 -20.18 4.46 -0.42
C LEU A 362 -21.04 3.27 -0.81
N PHE A 363 -22.37 3.40 -0.79
CA PHE A 363 -23.28 2.31 -1.11
C PHE A 363 -22.93 1.02 -0.35
N ASP A 364 -22.90 -0.13 -1.04
CA ASP A 364 -22.45 -1.42 -0.53
C ASP A 364 -21.04 -1.78 -1.04
N TRP A 365 -20.23 -0.76 -1.34
CA TRP A 365 -18.86 -0.99 -1.83
C TRP A 365 -17.98 -1.61 -0.76
N THR A 366 -17.06 -2.45 -1.21
CA THR A 366 -16.05 -3.08 -0.35
C THR A 366 -14.68 -2.45 -0.55
N LEU A 367 -13.80 -2.57 0.43
CA LEU A 367 -12.43 -2.03 0.36
C LEU A 367 -11.65 -2.58 -0.84
N GLU A 368 -11.92 -3.83 -1.22
CA GLU A 368 -11.28 -4.49 -2.36
C GLU A 368 -11.69 -3.90 -3.71
N GLN A 369 -12.83 -3.21 -3.78
CA GLN A 369 -13.32 -2.59 -5.00
C GLN A 369 -12.70 -1.22 -5.26
N LEU A 370 -12.11 -0.58 -4.25
CA LEU A 370 -11.59 0.78 -4.31
C LEU A 370 -10.44 0.92 -5.34
N SER A 371 -10.37 2.08 -5.97
CA SER A 371 -9.34 2.40 -6.97
C SER A 371 -7.92 2.42 -6.39
N ILE A 372 -7.77 2.88 -5.14
CA ILE A 372 -6.53 2.80 -4.38
C ILE A 372 -6.73 1.78 -3.25
N PRO A 373 -5.84 0.77 -3.11
CA PRO A 373 -5.88 -0.15 -1.98
C PRO A 373 -5.83 0.61 -0.65
N PHE A 374 -6.78 0.33 0.24
CA PHE A 374 -6.89 0.98 1.53
C PHE A 374 -6.94 -0.05 2.65
N THR A 375 -6.20 0.21 3.75
CA THR A 375 -6.33 -0.55 4.99
C THR A 375 -6.76 0.35 6.14
N SER A 376 -7.92 0.04 6.71
CA SER A 376 -8.44 0.68 7.92
C SER A 376 -7.90 -0.01 9.17
N VAL A 377 -7.56 0.77 10.20
CA VAL A 377 -7.07 0.25 11.48
C VAL A 377 -8.11 0.47 12.57
N THR A 378 -8.35 -0.60 13.33
CA THR A 378 -9.31 -0.66 14.45
C THR A 378 -8.60 -1.37 15.62
N ALA A 379 -9.06 -1.18 16.84
CA ALA A 379 -8.54 -1.88 18.01
C ALA A 379 -9.57 -2.89 18.53
N ASP A 380 -9.12 -4.13 18.78
CA ASP A 380 -9.89 -5.18 19.45
C ASP A 380 -9.58 -5.17 20.94
N LEU A 381 -10.57 -4.94 21.77
CA LEU A 381 -10.42 -4.91 23.24
C LEU A 381 -10.35 -6.32 23.86
N VAL A 382 -10.75 -7.38 23.14
CA VAL A 382 -10.66 -8.76 23.64
C VAL A 382 -9.21 -9.24 23.60
N ALA A 383 -8.55 -9.08 22.45
CA ALA A 383 -7.15 -9.45 22.27
C ALA A 383 -6.17 -8.34 22.72
N ALA A 384 -6.63 -7.11 22.88
CA ALA A 384 -5.84 -5.91 23.07
C ALA A 384 -4.83 -5.68 21.91
N GLU A 385 -5.26 -5.99 20.68
CA GLU A 385 -4.46 -5.92 19.46
C GLU A 385 -5.10 -5.03 18.40
N GLN A 386 -4.27 -4.51 17.48
CA GLN A 386 -4.79 -3.81 16.31
C GLN A 386 -5.37 -4.80 15.29
N VAL A 387 -6.46 -4.38 14.66
CA VAL A 387 -7.11 -5.11 13.58
C VAL A 387 -6.95 -4.32 12.28
N HIS A 388 -6.28 -4.93 11.31
CA HIS A 388 -6.08 -4.36 9.99
C HIS A 388 -7.19 -4.89 9.06
N ARG A 389 -7.97 -3.98 8.52
CA ARG A 389 -9.07 -4.31 7.62
C ARG A 389 -8.80 -3.76 6.23
N SER A 390 -8.47 -4.66 5.30
CA SER A 390 -8.23 -4.35 3.88
C SER A 390 -9.32 -4.91 2.95
N GLY A 391 -10.37 -5.48 3.52
CA GLY A 391 -11.46 -6.08 2.79
C GLY A 391 -12.81 -5.98 3.50
N GLY A 392 -13.89 -6.30 2.75
CA GLY A 392 -15.26 -6.21 3.21
C GLY A 392 -15.84 -4.79 3.13
N ASP A 393 -17.02 -4.59 3.69
CA ASP A 393 -17.84 -3.39 3.59
C ASP A 393 -17.08 -2.11 4.00
N ALA A 394 -17.00 -1.14 3.09
CA ALA A 394 -16.21 0.08 3.25
C ALA A 394 -16.80 1.03 4.32
N ALA A 395 -18.13 1.15 4.39
CA ALA A 395 -18.79 1.96 5.40
C ALA A 395 -18.55 1.39 6.81
N SER A 396 -18.68 0.06 6.96
CA SER A 396 -18.40 -0.63 8.23
C SER A 396 -16.92 -0.45 8.65
N ALA A 397 -15.97 -0.48 7.70
CA ALA A 397 -14.56 -0.27 8.00
C ALA A 397 -14.28 1.14 8.57
N ILE A 398 -15.01 2.15 8.07
CA ILE A 398 -14.96 3.51 8.66
C ILE A 398 -15.58 3.49 10.06
N LEU A 399 -16.81 2.97 10.20
CA LEU A 399 -17.54 2.96 11.47
C LEU A 399 -16.76 2.30 12.60
N GLU A 400 -16.11 1.18 12.32
CA GLU A 400 -15.24 0.50 13.27
C GLU A 400 -14.05 1.38 13.69
N SER A 401 -13.42 2.03 12.72
CA SER A 401 -12.22 2.83 12.95
C SER A 401 -12.48 4.16 13.64
N ILE A 402 -13.67 4.77 13.47
CA ILE A 402 -14.07 6.02 14.13
C ILE A 402 -14.80 5.80 15.46
N ASN A 403 -14.99 4.55 15.91
CA ASN A 403 -15.78 4.22 17.08
C ASN A 403 -15.10 4.58 18.39
N LEU A 404 -15.16 5.85 18.76
CA LEU A 404 -14.48 6.42 19.92
C LEU A 404 -14.96 5.82 21.24
N PRO A 405 -14.04 5.26 22.06
CA PRO A 405 -14.37 4.76 23.38
C PRO A 405 -15.06 5.81 24.27
N GLY A 406 -16.19 5.44 24.90
CA GLY A 406 -16.98 6.33 25.76
C GLY A 406 -17.98 7.22 25.03
N VAL A 407 -17.83 7.44 23.72
CA VAL A 407 -18.78 8.20 22.88
C VAL A 407 -19.84 7.26 22.29
N SER A 408 -19.40 6.14 21.75
CA SER A 408 -20.25 5.10 21.17
C SER A 408 -20.06 3.75 21.88
N PRO A 409 -21.07 2.86 21.89
CA PRO A 409 -20.87 1.49 22.32
C PRO A 409 -19.85 0.78 21.41
N PRO A 410 -18.99 -0.11 21.95
CA PRO A 410 -18.12 -0.93 21.12
C PRO A 410 -18.90 -1.79 20.12
N ILE A 411 -18.31 -2.02 18.95
CA ILE A 411 -18.91 -2.90 17.94
C ILE A 411 -18.50 -4.33 18.25
N CYS A 412 -19.49 -5.18 18.57
CA CYS A 412 -19.26 -6.59 18.89
C CYS A 412 -19.56 -7.46 17.66
N GLN A 413 -18.52 -8.09 17.09
CA GLN A 413 -18.67 -8.98 15.93
C GLN A 413 -17.55 -10.03 15.88
N ASN A 414 -17.88 -11.24 15.44
CA ASN A 414 -16.92 -12.32 15.21
C ASN A 414 -15.98 -12.59 16.42
N GLY A 415 -16.50 -12.50 17.65
CA GLY A 415 -15.73 -12.71 18.88
C GLY A 415 -14.81 -11.54 19.27
N ARG A 416 -14.93 -10.39 18.62
CA ARG A 416 -14.16 -9.17 18.88
C ARG A 416 -15.03 -8.06 19.45
N VAL A 417 -14.39 -7.17 20.18
CA VAL A 417 -14.98 -5.93 20.72
C VAL A 417 -14.18 -4.76 20.16
N LEU A 418 -14.70 -4.15 19.08
CA LEU A 418 -13.98 -3.19 18.25
C LEU A 418 -14.26 -1.74 18.69
N VAL A 419 -13.19 -0.97 18.76
CA VAL A 419 -13.19 0.47 19.03
C VAL A 419 -12.19 1.17 18.09
N ASP A 420 -12.16 2.52 18.14
CA ASP A 420 -11.23 3.36 17.37
C ASP A 420 -9.77 2.86 17.49
N GLY A 421 -9.12 2.70 16.34
CA GLY A 421 -7.75 2.19 16.24
C GLY A 421 -6.69 3.10 16.85
N GLY A 422 -7.00 4.40 17.01
CA GLY A 422 -6.07 5.39 17.54
C GLY A 422 -5.58 5.12 18.97
N ILE A 423 -6.23 4.20 19.69
CA ILE A 423 -5.76 3.79 21.03
C ILE A 423 -4.51 2.90 20.97
N LEU A 424 -4.23 2.24 19.84
CA LEU A 424 -3.08 1.34 19.63
C LEU A 424 -2.17 1.82 18.50
N ASN A 425 -2.72 2.32 17.39
CA ASN A 425 -1.95 2.78 16.23
C ASN A 425 -2.66 3.96 15.57
N ASN A 426 -2.24 5.17 15.92
CA ASN A 426 -2.90 6.38 15.43
C ASN A 426 -2.43 6.80 14.03
N VAL A 427 -1.20 6.48 13.62
CA VAL A 427 -0.65 6.76 12.28
C VAL A 427 -0.09 5.45 11.73
N PRO A 428 -0.88 4.69 10.94
CA PRO A 428 -0.59 3.29 10.64
C PRO A 428 0.40 3.09 9.48
N ALA A 429 1.65 3.54 9.65
CA ALA A 429 2.70 3.40 8.65
C ALA A 429 3.22 1.96 8.51
N ASP A 430 3.29 1.21 9.60
CA ASP A 430 3.66 -0.21 9.66
C ASP A 430 2.77 -1.09 8.78
N VAL A 431 1.50 -0.74 8.67
CA VAL A 431 0.53 -1.41 7.79
C VAL A 431 0.94 -1.31 6.33
N LEU A 432 1.44 -0.16 5.89
CA LEU A 432 1.89 0.06 4.52
C LEU A 432 3.16 -0.73 4.18
N VAL A 433 4.02 -0.98 5.18
CA VAL A 433 5.18 -1.87 5.01
C VAL A 433 4.72 -3.27 4.62
N THR A 434 3.72 -3.79 5.31
CA THR A 434 3.18 -5.13 5.05
C THR A 434 2.49 -5.23 3.69
N GLN A 435 1.95 -4.12 3.17
CA GLN A 435 1.36 -4.01 1.84
C GLN A 435 2.40 -3.89 0.71
N GLY A 436 3.67 -3.68 1.04
CA GLY A 436 4.76 -3.57 0.07
C GLY A 436 5.06 -2.15 -0.41
N ALA A 437 4.62 -1.12 0.32
CA ALA A 437 5.08 0.24 0.08
C ALA A 437 6.58 0.35 0.38
N THR A 438 7.32 0.99 -0.53
CA THR A 438 8.77 1.19 -0.40
C THR A 438 9.13 2.58 0.10
N PHE A 439 8.26 3.53 -0.11
CA PHE A 439 8.37 4.88 0.42
C PHE A 439 7.06 5.24 1.13
N ILE A 440 7.13 5.62 2.40
CA ILE A 440 5.96 5.88 3.23
C ILE A 440 5.96 7.31 3.73
N VAL A 441 4.85 8.00 3.47
CA VAL A 441 4.56 9.34 3.97
C VAL A 441 3.49 9.24 5.05
N ALA A 442 3.78 9.75 6.23
CA ALA A 442 2.77 9.93 7.27
C ALA A 442 2.12 11.30 7.16
N VAL A 443 0.83 11.37 7.45
CA VAL A 443 0.10 12.64 7.67
C VAL A 443 -0.42 12.65 9.10
N ASP A 444 0.24 13.39 9.98
CA ASP A 444 -0.12 13.49 11.40
C ASP A 444 -0.92 14.78 11.66
N VAL A 445 -2.21 14.62 11.94
CA VAL A 445 -3.16 15.72 12.22
C VAL A 445 -3.46 15.89 13.70
N ALA A 446 -2.55 15.47 14.57
CA ALA A 446 -2.71 15.66 15.98
C ALA A 446 -2.23 17.05 16.43
N ALA A 447 -2.92 17.62 17.42
CA ALA A 447 -2.47 18.86 18.02
C ALA A 447 -1.15 18.67 18.77
N LYS A 448 -0.27 19.64 18.64
CA LYS A 448 0.97 19.69 19.42
C LYS A 448 0.65 19.85 20.90
N ILE A 449 1.28 19.04 21.74
CA ILE A 449 1.15 19.15 23.19
C ILE A 449 1.93 20.39 23.63
N GLY A 450 1.22 21.41 24.15
CA GLY A 450 1.85 22.62 24.67
C GLY A 450 2.79 22.33 25.85
N HIS A 451 3.78 23.19 26.05
CA HIS A 451 4.73 23.09 27.15
C HIS A 451 4.10 23.47 28.52
N MET A 452 2.96 24.14 28.51
CA MET A 452 2.22 24.51 29.72
C MET A 452 1.18 23.46 30.12
N PHE A 453 1.03 23.18 31.39
CA PHE A 453 0.00 22.31 31.94
C PHE A 453 -0.50 22.82 33.28
N ALA A 454 -1.83 23.04 33.42
CA ALA A 454 -2.49 23.57 34.60
C ALA A 454 -1.89 24.92 35.11
N GLY A 455 -1.39 25.73 34.16
CA GLY A 455 -0.71 26.99 34.50
C GLY A 455 0.76 26.87 34.87
N ASN A 456 1.31 25.64 34.84
CA ASN A 456 2.74 25.37 35.08
C ASN A 456 3.47 25.22 33.77
N ASP A 457 4.71 25.69 33.72
CA ASP A 457 5.69 25.41 32.67
C ASP A 457 6.99 24.83 33.29
N PRO A 458 7.97 24.37 32.50
CA PRO A 458 9.21 23.82 33.03
C PRO A 458 10.05 24.77 33.90
N THR A 459 9.76 26.06 33.85
CA THR A 459 10.49 27.10 34.61
C THR A 459 9.75 27.56 35.86
N THR A 460 8.51 27.08 36.06
CA THR A 460 7.67 27.47 37.22
C THR A 460 8.32 26.97 38.52
N PRO A 461 8.65 27.88 39.49
CA PRO A 461 9.20 27.46 40.78
C PRO A 461 8.24 26.54 41.54
N THR A 462 8.78 25.59 42.31
CA THR A 462 7.98 24.55 42.98
C THR A 462 6.94 25.12 43.94
N ASP A 463 7.24 26.20 44.60
CA ASP A 463 6.35 26.93 45.54
C ASP A 463 5.22 27.70 44.84
N GLN A 464 5.33 27.92 43.55
CA GLN A 464 4.34 28.59 42.69
C GLN A 464 3.57 27.63 41.79
N MET A 465 3.87 26.33 41.84
CA MET A 465 3.20 25.35 41.01
C MET A 465 1.74 25.12 41.40
N ASN A 466 0.86 25.19 40.42
CA ASN A 466 -0.55 24.83 40.59
C ASN A 466 -0.71 23.31 40.59
N THR A 467 -1.47 22.78 41.52
CA THR A 467 -1.82 21.35 41.57
C THR A 467 -2.97 21.09 40.57
N PRO A 468 -2.75 20.27 39.53
CA PRO A 468 -3.81 19.93 38.59
C PRO A 468 -4.89 19.07 39.25
N ASN A 469 -6.15 19.25 38.86
CA ASN A 469 -7.23 18.38 39.28
C ASN A 469 -7.18 17.02 38.56
N MET A 470 -7.98 16.06 39.05
CA MET A 470 -8.02 14.68 38.52
C MET A 470 -8.33 14.65 37.01
N PHE A 471 -9.28 15.44 36.51
CA PHE A 471 -9.66 15.47 35.09
C PHE A 471 -8.55 16.06 34.22
N GLN A 472 -7.91 17.14 34.67
CA GLN A 472 -6.75 17.70 33.99
C GLN A 472 -5.61 16.71 33.95
N THR A 473 -5.33 16.01 35.05
CA THR A 473 -4.27 14.97 35.12
C THR A 473 -4.56 13.83 34.15
N LEU A 474 -5.77 13.25 34.19
CA LEU A 474 -6.16 12.16 33.26
C LEU A 474 -6.09 12.60 31.79
N GLY A 475 -6.57 13.81 31.48
CA GLY A 475 -6.47 14.37 30.13
C GLY A 475 -5.02 14.52 29.65
N ARG A 476 -4.11 14.98 30.56
CA ARG A 476 -2.67 15.11 30.20
C ARG A 476 -1.98 13.77 30.05
N VAL A 477 -2.30 12.79 30.92
CA VAL A 477 -1.81 11.41 30.79
C VAL A 477 -2.23 10.81 29.45
N ARG A 478 -3.51 10.95 29.08
CA ARG A 478 -4.01 10.50 27.79
C ARG A 478 -3.28 11.15 26.62
N ALA A 479 -3.12 12.47 26.65
CA ALA A 479 -2.38 13.20 25.62
C ALA A 479 -0.92 12.72 25.49
N ALA A 480 -0.25 12.42 26.61
CA ALA A 480 1.11 11.88 26.62
C ALA A 480 1.17 10.46 26.02
N GLN A 481 0.19 9.60 26.35
CA GLN A 481 0.06 8.28 25.75
C GLN A 481 -0.17 8.37 24.23
N ASP A 482 -1.10 9.21 23.78
CA ASP A 482 -1.39 9.43 22.36
C ASP A 482 -0.14 9.91 21.60
N ARG A 483 0.67 10.78 22.21
CA ARG A 483 1.96 11.21 21.63
C ARG A 483 2.92 10.03 21.43
N ASN A 484 3.03 9.12 22.42
CA ASN A 484 3.91 7.96 22.32
C ASN A 484 3.41 6.97 21.27
N ILE A 485 2.10 6.71 21.21
CA ILE A 485 1.47 5.85 20.20
C ILE A 485 1.76 6.39 18.78
N ARG A 486 1.60 7.71 18.57
CA ARG A 486 1.92 8.34 17.28
C ARG A 486 3.40 8.21 16.93
N LYS A 487 4.28 8.47 17.89
CA LYS A 487 5.73 8.30 17.69
C LYS A 487 6.09 6.86 17.29
N MET A 488 5.41 5.87 17.85
CA MET A 488 5.58 4.46 17.44
C MET A 488 5.03 4.22 16.04
N GLY A 489 3.83 4.70 15.75
CA GLY A 489 3.19 4.54 14.44
C GLY A 489 3.94 5.22 13.28
N THR A 490 4.73 6.27 13.56
CA THR A 490 5.55 6.96 12.56
C THR A 490 7.00 6.43 12.45
N GLN A 491 7.38 5.37 13.15
CA GLN A 491 8.75 4.83 13.07
C GLN A 491 9.11 4.33 11.66
N ASP A 492 8.13 3.81 10.96
CA ASP A 492 8.28 3.27 9.61
C ASP A 492 8.07 4.31 8.50
N THR A 493 8.09 5.61 8.79
CA THR A 493 7.91 6.64 7.77
C THR A 493 9.24 7.15 7.23
N ASP A 494 9.26 7.44 5.92
CA ASP A 494 10.38 8.10 5.25
C ASP A 494 10.22 9.63 5.29
N PHE A 495 8.97 10.09 5.40
CA PHE A 495 8.63 11.51 5.45
C PHE A 495 7.32 11.74 6.22
N THR A 496 7.18 12.89 6.90
CA THR A 496 5.97 13.25 7.64
C THR A 496 5.49 14.64 7.24
N ILE A 497 4.19 14.77 6.98
CA ILE A 497 3.48 16.04 6.78
C ILE A 497 2.67 16.30 8.05
N GLU A 498 2.89 17.44 8.69
CA GLU A 498 2.25 17.83 9.95
C GLU A 498 1.47 19.15 9.79
N PRO A 499 0.19 19.11 9.34
CA PRO A 499 -0.65 20.30 9.30
C PRO A 499 -0.81 20.92 10.69
N ASP A 500 -0.71 22.25 10.80
CA ASP A 500 -0.97 22.93 12.08
C ASP A 500 -2.46 23.09 12.33
N VAL A 501 -3.02 22.11 12.99
CA VAL A 501 -4.44 22.04 13.36
C VAL A 501 -4.69 22.37 14.84
N SER A 502 -3.71 22.98 15.53
CA SER A 502 -3.76 23.24 16.97
C SER A 502 -4.89 24.20 17.38
N ALA A 503 -5.30 25.08 16.46
CA ALA A 503 -6.40 26.03 16.69
C ALA A 503 -7.81 25.40 16.66
N PHE A 504 -7.95 24.17 16.16
CA PHE A 504 -9.24 23.51 15.95
C PHE A 504 -9.52 22.46 17.02
N GLN A 505 -10.79 22.35 17.41
CA GLN A 505 -11.26 21.31 18.33
C GLN A 505 -11.58 20.00 17.59
N LEU A 506 -11.69 18.90 18.33
CA LEU A 506 -12.03 17.58 17.78
C LEU A 506 -13.44 17.50 17.18
N THR A 507 -14.32 18.46 17.49
CA THR A 507 -15.72 18.52 17.02
C THR A 507 -15.96 19.56 15.93
N ASP A 508 -14.93 20.27 15.47
CA ASP A 508 -15.05 21.42 14.55
C ASP A 508 -15.27 21.03 13.08
N PHE A 509 -16.11 20.04 12.80
CA PHE A 509 -16.41 19.62 11.41
C PHE A 509 -17.02 20.75 10.56
N GLN A 510 -17.71 21.71 11.18
CA GLN A 510 -18.23 22.90 10.49
C GLN A 510 -17.12 23.79 9.88
N ASN A 511 -15.88 23.65 10.36
CA ASN A 511 -14.71 24.36 9.88
C ASN A 511 -13.86 23.50 8.92
N ALA A 512 -14.46 22.47 8.30
CA ALA A 512 -13.75 21.51 7.44
C ALA A 512 -12.86 22.18 6.38
N SER A 513 -13.36 23.23 5.71
CA SER A 513 -12.59 23.97 4.70
C SER A 513 -11.36 24.68 5.29
N ALA A 514 -11.49 25.29 6.48
CA ALA A 514 -10.38 25.97 7.15
C ALA A 514 -9.32 24.95 7.65
N ILE A 515 -9.78 23.79 8.12
CA ILE A 515 -8.89 22.70 8.55
C ILE A 515 -8.18 22.09 7.32
N ALA A 516 -8.89 21.86 6.21
CA ALA A 516 -8.31 21.38 4.97
C ALA A 516 -7.24 22.35 4.43
N GLN A 517 -7.45 23.67 4.57
CA GLN A 517 -6.48 24.69 4.19
C GLN A 517 -5.15 24.55 4.94
N GLN A 518 -5.16 24.08 6.21
CA GLN A 518 -3.91 23.79 6.92
C GLN A 518 -3.17 22.60 6.28
N GLY A 519 -3.90 21.61 5.79
CA GLY A 519 -3.33 20.52 5.01
C GLY A 519 -2.67 21.00 3.71
N VAL A 520 -3.34 21.91 2.99
CA VAL A 520 -2.79 22.53 1.77
C VAL A 520 -1.48 23.28 2.07
N ILE A 521 -1.48 24.12 3.11
CA ILE A 521 -0.29 24.90 3.50
C ILE A 521 0.87 23.97 3.83
N ALA A 522 0.66 23.03 4.76
CA ALA A 522 1.70 22.11 5.21
C ALA A 522 2.27 21.25 4.05
N THR A 523 1.41 20.81 3.13
CA THR A 523 1.87 20.02 2.00
C THR A 523 2.70 20.85 1.02
N ARG A 524 2.28 22.07 0.70
CA ARG A 524 3.05 22.96 -0.19
C ARG A 524 4.41 23.32 0.40
N GLU A 525 4.51 23.51 1.71
CA GLU A 525 5.79 23.70 2.39
C GLU A 525 6.68 22.45 2.35
N ALA A 526 6.06 21.27 2.43
CA ALA A 526 6.76 19.98 2.40
C ALA A 526 7.20 19.53 1.00
N LEU A 527 6.54 20.00 -0.07
CA LEU A 527 6.75 19.56 -1.46
C LEU A 527 8.21 19.56 -1.93
N PRO A 528 9.04 20.61 -1.70
CA PRO A 528 10.40 20.61 -2.19
C PRO A 528 11.24 19.46 -1.64
N GLN A 529 11.06 19.14 -0.35
CA GLN A 529 11.77 18.04 0.29
C GLN A 529 11.19 16.69 -0.13
N LEU A 530 9.88 16.55 -0.22
CA LEU A 530 9.22 15.34 -0.68
C LEU A 530 9.67 14.98 -2.10
N ARG A 531 9.67 15.94 -3.02
CA ARG A 531 10.15 15.75 -4.39
C ARG A 531 11.61 15.32 -4.45
N LYS A 532 12.47 15.92 -3.64
CA LYS A 532 13.88 15.50 -3.54
C LYS A 532 14.02 14.05 -3.10
N LEU A 533 13.22 13.59 -2.13
CA LEU A 533 13.24 12.21 -1.66
C LEU A 533 12.69 11.24 -2.72
N LEU A 534 11.62 11.60 -3.42
CA LEU A 534 11.08 10.81 -4.53
C LEU A 534 12.09 10.66 -5.67
N LYS A 535 12.83 11.73 -6.01
CA LYS A 535 13.91 11.65 -6.99
C LYS A 535 15.06 10.73 -6.55
N GLN A 536 15.33 10.66 -5.25
CA GLN A 536 16.32 9.71 -4.71
C GLN A 536 15.80 8.25 -4.72
N LEU A 537 14.48 8.06 -4.63
CA LEU A 537 13.84 6.76 -4.71
C LEU A 537 13.97 6.17 -6.13
N ASP A 538 13.57 6.93 -7.15
CA ASP A 538 13.67 6.54 -8.56
C ASP A 538 13.78 7.79 -9.46
N PRO A 539 15.01 8.15 -9.90
CA PRO A 539 15.23 9.37 -10.69
C PRO A 539 14.50 9.38 -12.05
N GLU A 540 14.30 8.22 -12.64
CA GLU A 540 13.64 8.08 -13.94
C GLU A 540 12.12 8.24 -13.83
N LEU A 541 11.53 7.74 -12.73
CA LEU A 541 10.10 7.92 -12.45
C LEU A 541 9.77 9.34 -11.99
N PHE A 542 10.68 9.99 -11.26
CA PHE A 542 10.48 11.31 -10.66
C PHE A 542 11.52 12.35 -11.11
N PRO A 543 11.67 12.60 -12.42
CA PRO A 543 12.73 13.47 -12.96
C PRO A 543 12.57 14.93 -12.52
N TYR A 544 11.33 15.38 -12.31
CA TYR A 544 10.98 16.77 -11.96
C TYR A 544 10.76 16.96 -10.46
N ALA A 545 11.08 15.97 -9.67
CA ALA A 545 10.96 16.04 -8.22
C ALA A 545 12.09 16.87 -7.59
#